data_d69115b61772a194c0a9e273ec258460
#
_entry.id   d69115b61772a194c0a9e273ec258460
#
_cell.length_a   1.000
_cell.length_b   1.000
_cell.length_c   1.000
_cell.angle_alpha   90.00
_cell.angle_beta   90.00
_cell.angle_gamma   90.00
#
_symmetry.space_group_name_H-M   'P 1'
#
loop_
_entity.id
_entity.type
_entity.pdbx_description
1 polymer ?
#
loop_
_entity_poly.entity_id
_entity_poly.type
_entity_poly.pdbx_seq_one_letter_code
_entity_poly.pdbx_strand_id
1 'polypeptide(L)'
;EVRGRATSRRKDDTRLHVDAFASRPTGGLRILRVFHNLNPRDEPRVWEIGETFDTMAQRFVARVPPQWPGSAWLLEKLHVTNGRRSAYDHVMLNLHDKAKLDDDYQRTTARTRFEFPAHSTWMVFTDRVMHAALAGQFLLEQTFYLPVAAMCDERYAPLRILEALYRRELA
;
A
#
# COMPACT_ATOMS: atom_id res chain seq x y z
N GLU A 1 -11.55 -12.00 -6.52
CA GLU A 1 -10.86 -11.76 -7.81
C GLU A 1 -11.60 -12.50 -8.92
N VAL A 2 -11.85 -11.82 -10.03
CA VAL A 2 -12.43 -12.42 -11.22
C VAL A 2 -11.28 -12.91 -12.09
N ARG A 3 -11.10 -14.23 -12.22
CA ARG A 3 -10.07 -14.82 -13.08
C ARG A 3 -10.20 -14.28 -14.51
N GLY A 4 -9.07 -13.87 -15.10
CA GLY A 4 -9.01 -13.42 -16.50
C GLY A 4 -9.45 -11.97 -16.74
N ARG A 5 -9.77 -11.19 -15.69
CA ARG A 5 -10.06 -9.77 -15.86
C ARG A 5 -8.77 -9.00 -16.15
N ALA A 6 -8.69 -8.38 -17.33
CA ALA A 6 -7.62 -7.46 -17.65
C ALA A 6 -7.69 -6.23 -16.73
N THR A 7 -6.65 -6.01 -15.94
CA THR A 7 -6.50 -4.83 -15.08
C THR A 7 -5.37 -3.95 -15.58
N SER A 8 -5.46 -2.63 -15.35
CA SER A 8 -4.31 -1.78 -15.59
C SER A 8 -3.19 -2.12 -14.59
N ARG A 9 -1.92 -1.91 -14.97
CA ARG A 9 -0.77 -2.18 -14.08
C ARG A 9 -0.89 -1.54 -12.69
N ARG A 10 -1.52 -0.37 -12.57
CA ARG A 10 -1.78 0.28 -11.28
C ARG A 10 -2.80 -0.44 -10.41
N LYS A 11 -3.74 -1.16 -11.03
CA LYS A 11 -4.78 -1.93 -10.34
C LYS A 11 -4.45 -3.42 -10.23
N ASP A 12 -3.30 -3.82 -10.72
CA ASP A 12 -2.84 -5.21 -10.70
C ASP A 12 -2.18 -5.51 -9.34
N ASP A 13 -2.91 -6.20 -8.47
CA ASP A 13 -2.44 -6.55 -7.12
C ASP A 13 -1.45 -7.73 -7.11
N THR A 14 -1.19 -8.34 -8.26
CA THR A 14 -0.08 -9.32 -8.41
C THR A 14 1.28 -8.65 -8.52
N ARG A 15 1.33 -7.31 -8.61
CA ARG A 15 2.56 -6.52 -8.62
C ARG A 15 2.87 -6.03 -7.20
N LEU A 16 4.16 -6.08 -6.81
CA LEU A 16 4.62 -5.59 -5.50
C LEU A 16 4.26 -4.13 -5.29
N HIS A 17 3.62 -3.84 -4.17
CA HIS A 17 3.20 -2.50 -3.77
C HIS A 17 3.02 -2.40 -2.26
N VAL A 18 2.87 -1.19 -1.76
CA VAL A 18 2.24 -0.88 -0.47
C VAL A 18 0.88 -0.26 -0.75
N ASP A 19 -0.05 -0.38 0.18
CA ASP A 19 -1.36 0.25 0.02
C ASP A 19 -1.27 1.77 0.10
N ALA A 20 -1.90 2.41 -0.87
CA ALA A 20 -2.20 3.84 -0.88
C ALA A 20 -3.45 4.09 -1.72
N PHE A 21 -4.41 4.83 -1.20
CA PHE A 21 -5.71 4.98 -1.83
C PHE A 21 -5.88 6.34 -2.51
N ALA A 22 -6.07 6.32 -3.83
CA ALA A 22 -6.20 7.55 -4.60
C ALA A 22 -7.42 8.40 -4.20
N SER A 23 -8.54 7.76 -3.84
CA SER A 23 -9.80 8.42 -3.47
C SER A 23 -10.01 8.60 -1.97
N ARG A 24 -9.21 7.95 -1.13
CA ARG A 24 -9.35 7.95 0.34
C ARG A 24 -8.02 8.31 1.00
N PRO A 25 -7.67 9.61 1.06
CA PRO A 25 -6.47 10.05 1.78
C PRO A 25 -6.54 9.60 3.25
N THR A 26 -5.42 9.16 3.79
CA THR A 26 -5.33 8.70 5.18
C THR A 26 -4.83 9.79 6.12
N GLY A 27 -4.21 10.86 5.58
CA GLY A 27 -3.62 11.94 6.39
C GLY A 27 -2.53 11.45 7.34
N GLY A 28 -1.80 10.38 6.98
CA GLY A 28 -0.76 9.80 7.84
C GLY A 28 -1.22 8.66 8.72
N LEU A 29 -2.52 8.33 8.76
CA LEU A 29 -2.98 7.13 9.46
C LEU A 29 -2.40 5.87 8.85
N ARG A 30 -2.13 4.88 9.70
CA ARG A 30 -1.70 3.54 9.33
C ARG A 30 -2.87 2.73 8.74
N ILE A 31 -2.58 1.84 7.81
CA ILE A 31 -3.54 0.90 7.24
C ILE A 31 -3.24 -0.49 7.78
N LEU A 32 -3.99 -0.93 8.78
CA LEU A 32 -3.97 -2.30 9.27
C LEU A 32 -5.10 -3.07 8.61
N ARG A 33 -4.77 -4.18 7.96
CA ARG A 33 -5.76 -5.06 7.36
C ARG A 33 -5.74 -6.43 8.03
N VAL A 34 -6.93 -6.94 8.30
CA VAL A 34 -7.17 -8.30 8.78
C VAL A 34 -7.82 -9.08 7.65
N PHE A 35 -7.27 -10.24 7.36
CA PHE A 35 -7.75 -11.12 6.31
C PHE A 35 -8.11 -12.48 6.89
N HIS A 36 -9.15 -13.10 6.33
CA HIS A 36 -9.50 -14.47 6.64
C HIS A 36 -9.78 -15.24 5.34
N ASN A 37 -9.09 -16.36 5.13
CA ASN A 37 -9.29 -17.20 3.96
C ASN A 37 -10.49 -18.14 4.18
N LEU A 38 -11.60 -17.84 3.50
CA LEU A 38 -12.86 -18.60 3.55
C LEU A 38 -12.98 -19.63 2.41
N ASN A 39 -11.87 -20.04 1.79
CA ASN A 39 -11.94 -20.91 0.61
C ASN A 39 -12.58 -22.26 0.96
N PRO A 40 -13.73 -22.62 0.34
CA PRO A 40 -14.46 -23.86 0.65
C PRO A 40 -13.82 -25.11 0.01
N ARG A 41 -12.74 -24.94 -0.77
CA ARG A 41 -11.99 -26.03 -1.43
C ARG A 41 -10.60 -26.21 -0.84
N ASP A 42 -10.37 -25.69 0.36
CA ASP A 42 -9.09 -25.73 1.07
C ASP A 42 -7.88 -25.17 0.29
N GLU A 43 -8.14 -24.29 -0.71
CA GLU A 43 -7.09 -23.65 -1.48
C GLU A 43 -6.45 -22.50 -0.68
N PRO A 44 -5.11 -22.37 -0.70
CA PRO A 44 -4.44 -21.28 0.00
C PRO A 44 -4.63 -19.94 -0.70
N ARG A 45 -4.54 -18.85 0.08
CA ARG A 45 -4.27 -17.51 -0.42
C ARG A 45 -2.77 -17.33 -0.56
N VAL A 46 -2.30 -16.98 -1.76
CA VAL A 46 -0.87 -16.90 -2.07
C VAL A 46 -0.46 -15.43 -2.20
N TRP A 47 0.53 -15.04 -1.39
CA TRP A 47 1.15 -13.73 -1.46
C TRP A 47 2.66 -13.85 -1.69
N GLU A 48 3.24 -12.76 -2.17
CA GLU A 48 4.68 -12.50 -2.11
C GLU A 48 4.93 -11.25 -1.29
N ILE A 49 5.99 -11.29 -0.48
CA ILE A 49 6.48 -10.16 0.31
C ILE A 49 7.84 -9.75 -0.27
N GLY A 50 7.98 -8.47 -0.58
CA GLY A 50 9.19 -7.88 -1.14
C GLY A 50 10.14 -7.30 -0.10
N GLU A 51 10.97 -6.37 -0.54
CA GLU A 51 11.91 -5.63 0.32
C GLU A 51 11.20 -4.77 1.38
N THR A 52 11.95 -4.20 2.31
CA THR A 52 11.40 -3.32 3.35
C THR A 52 10.87 -2.01 2.75
N PHE A 53 9.90 -1.38 3.44
CA PHE A 53 9.39 -0.07 3.04
C PHE A 53 10.51 0.96 2.93
N ASP A 54 11.46 0.95 3.87
CA ASP A 54 12.59 1.87 3.91
C ASP A 54 13.43 1.79 2.63
N THR A 55 13.75 0.57 2.19
CA THR A 55 14.53 0.33 0.97
C THR A 55 13.76 0.80 -0.27
N MET A 56 12.50 0.44 -0.38
CA MET A 56 11.62 0.87 -1.46
C MET A 56 11.46 2.39 -1.49
N ALA A 57 11.21 3.02 -0.35
CA ALA A 57 11.05 4.47 -0.25
C ALA A 57 12.32 5.20 -0.69
N GLN A 58 13.52 4.78 -0.22
CA GLN A 58 14.80 5.36 -0.65
C GLN A 58 15.00 5.26 -2.16
N ARG A 59 14.58 4.16 -2.78
CA ARG A 59 14.70 3.95 -4.23
C ARG A 59 13.82 4.90 -5.03
N PHE A 60 12.60 5.16 -4.57
CA PHE A 60 11.59 5.86 -5.37
C PHE A 60 11.34 7.31 -4.96
N VAL A 61 11.71 7.74 -3.75
CA VAL A 61 11.39 9.07 -3.22
C VAL A 61 11.88 10.22 -4.10
N ALA A 62 13.07 10.10 -4.68
CA ALA A 62 13.64 11.11 -5.58
C ALA A 62 12.86 11.25 -6.92
N ARG A 63 12.03 10.25 -7.25
CA ARG A 63 11.22 10.23 -8.47
C ARG A 63 9.80 10.77 -8.24
N VAL A 64 9.44 11.10 -6.98
CA VAL A 64 8.13 11.66 -6.65
C VAL A 64 8.06 13.11 -7.10
N PRO A 65 7.12 13.49 -7.99
CA PRO A 65 6.98 14.87 -8.40
C PRO A 65 6.46 15.73 -7.25
N PRO A 66 6.77 17.04 -7.25
CA PRO A 66 6.15 17.97 -6.30
C PRO A 66 4.62 17.93 -6.40
N GLN A 67 3.94 18.08 -5.26
CA GLN A 67 2.50 18.25 -5.27
C GLN A 67 2.16 19.65 -5.78
N TRP A 68 1.31 19.74 -6.79
CA TRP A 68 0.91 21.02 -7.35
C TRP A 68 0.09 21.83 -6.34
N PRO A 69 0.42 23.12 -6.13
CA PRO A 69 -0.34 23.97 -5.22
C PRO A 69 -1.83 23.99 -5.61
N GLY A 70 -2.71 23.85 -4.62
CA GLY A 70 -4.15 23.83 -4.82
C GLY A 70 -4.77 22.53 -5.35
N SER A 71 -3.95 21.58 -5.86
CA SER A 71 -4.47 20.32 -6.40
C SER A 71 -5.26 19.51 -5.38
N ALA A 72 -4.81 19.45 -4.13
CA ALA A 72 -5.50 18.72 -3.07
C ALA A 72 -6.88 19.33 -2.76
N TRP A 73 -6.98 20.65 -2.73
CA TRP A 73 -8.25 21.35 -2.56
C TRP A 73 -9.20 21.13 -3.75
N LEU A 74 -8.67 21.20 -4.98
CA LEU A 74 -9.49 21.00 -6.18
C LEU A 74 -10.06 19.57 -6.26
N LEU A 75 -9.24 18.55 -5.97
CA LEU A 75 -9.68 17.16 -5.96
C LEU A 75 -10.76 16.91 -4.89
N GLU A 76 -10.66 17.52 -3.73
CA GLU A 76 -11.66 17.46 -2.68
C GLU A 76 -12.96 18.15 -3.11
N LYS A 77 -12.87 19.36 -3.67
CA LYS A 77 -14.06 20.13 -4.15
C LYS A 77 -14.80 19.44 -5.29
N LEU A 78 -14.07 18.74 -6.15
CA LEU A 78 -14.66 17.96 -7.24
C LEU A 78 -15.13 16.56 -6.78
N HIS A 79 -15.07 16.25 -5.48
CA HIS A 79 -15.44 14.96 -4.92
C HIS A 79 -14.67 13.76 -5.54
N VAL A 80 -13.48 14.01 -6.09
CA VAL A 80 -12.57 12.96 -6.58
C VAL A 80 -11.89 12.24 -5.40
N THR A 81 -11.66 12.98 -4.31
CA THR A 81 -11.13 12.43 -3.05
C THR A 81 -12.10 12.66 -1.89
N ASN A 82 -12.19 11.68 -1.00
CA ASN A 82 -12.93 11.76 0.27
C ASN A 82 -12.06 12.45 1.34
N GLY A 83 -11.93 13.78 1.24
CA GLY A 83 -11.08 14.60 2.06
C GLY A 83 -9.83 15.11 1.34
N ARG A 84 -9.13 16.03 2.01
CA ARG A 84 -7.98 16.73 1.47
C ARG A 84 -6.74 15.83 1.51
N ARG A 85 -6.10 15.63 0.37
CA ARG A 85 -4.85 14.87 0.29
C ARG A 85 -3.69 15.63 0.93
N SER A 86 -3.06 15.06 1.96
CA SER A 86 -1.84 15.60 2.58
C SER A 86 -0.61 15.41 1.67
N ALA A 87 0.53 16.00 2.05
CA ALA A 87 1.78 15.73 1.38
C ALA A 87 2.20 14.26 1.52
N TYR A 88 1.94 13.65 2.68
CA TYR A 88 2.12 12.22 2.90
C TYR A 88 1.32 11.37 1.92
N ASP A 89 0.01 11.61 1.79
CA ASP A 89 -0.84 10.85 0.85
C ASP A 89 -0.36 10.98 -0.60
N HIS A 90 0.11 12.18 -0.99
CA HIS A 90 0.67 12.41 -2.31
C HIS A 90 1.92 11.55 -2.54
N VAL A 91 2.83 11.51 -1.56
CA VAL A 91 4.06 10.71 -1.65
C VAL A 91 3.72 9.22 -1.69
N MET A 92 2.89 8.72 -0.77
CA MET A 92 2.51 7.31 -0.70
C MET A 92 1.86 6.80 -1.99
N LEU A 93 0.93 7.57 -2.57
CA LEU A 93 0.31 7.21 -3.84
C LEU A 93 1.34 7.16 -4.99
N ASN A 94 2.30 8.08 -5.01
CA ASN A 94 3.38 8.06 -6.00
C ASN A 94 4.31 6.85 -5.80
N LEU A 95 4.66 6.49 -4.57
CA LEU A 95 5.48 5.30 -4.28
C LEU A 95 4.76 4.02 -4.73
N HIS A 96 3.46 3.87 -4.38
CA HIS A 96 2.62 2.79 -4.85
C HIS A 96 2.64 2.67 -6.39
N ASP A 97 2.35 3.77 -7.09
CA ASP A 97 2.27 3.77 -8.54
C ASP A 97 3.63 3.48 -9.19
N LYS A 98 4.71 4.09 -8.68
CA LYS A 98 6.06 3.90 -9.23
C LYS A 98 6.57 2.49 -9.02
N ALA A 99 6.33 1.89 -7.87
CA ALA A 99 6.67 0.49 -7.64
C ALA A 99 5.89 -0.43 -8.59
N LYS A 100 4.58 -0.23 -8.72
CA LYS A 100 3.74 -1.02 -9.64
C LYS A 100 4.09 -0.83 -11.12
N LEU A 101 4.55 0.33 -11.55
CA LEU A 101 4.83 0.62 -12.95
C LEU A 101 6.25 0.31 -13.40
N ASP A 102 7.18 0.11 -12.47
CA ASP A 102 8.59 -0.19 -12.76
C ASP A 102 8.78 -1.69 -13.02
N ASP A 103 8.83 -2.08 -14.30
CA ASP A 103 8.93 -3.50 -14.68
C ASP A 103 10.27 -4.13 -14.26
N ASP A 104 11.36 -3.35 -14.25
CA ASP A 104 12.65 -3.85 -13.76
C ASP A 104 12.62 -4.10 -12.27
N TYR A 105 12.05 -3.20 -11.50
CA TYR A 105 11.81 -3.38 -10.07
C TYR A 105 10.98 -4.65 -9.81
N GLN A 106 9.87 -4.79 -10.51
CA GLN A 106 8.99 -5.95 -10.36
C GLN A 106 9.67 -7.28 -10.69
N ARG A 107 10.61 -7.28 -11.63
CA ARG A 107 11.32 -8.48 -12.08
C ARG A 107 12.51 -8.84 -11.19
N THR A 108 13.22 -7.83 -10.65
CA THR A 108 14.52 -8.04 -9.99
C THR A 108 14.46 -8.02 -8.47
N THR A 109 13.40 -7.45 -7.87
CA THR A 109 13.25 -7.39 -6.42
C THR A 109 13.06 -8.79 -5.83
N ALA A 110 13.89 -9.13 -4.85
CA ALA A 110 13.75 -10.39 -4.11
C ALA A 110 12.38 -10.48 -3.44
N ARG A 111 11.79 -11.67 -3.48
CA ARG A 111 10.46 -11.94 -2.93
C ARG A 111 10.45 -13.21 -2.12
N THR A 112 9.70 -13.20 -1.04
CA THR A 112 9.41 -14.38 -0.24
C THR A 112 7.93 -14.73 -0.42
N ARG A 113 7.67 -15.96 -0.84
CA ARG A 113 6.31 -16.49 -1.03
C ARG A 113 5.74 -16.97 0.28
N PHE A 114 4.49 -16.59 0.54
CA PHE A 114 3.67 -17.05 1.66
C PHE A 114 2.39 -17.66 1.15
N GLU A 115 2.01 -18.81 1.72
CA GLU A 115 0.75 -19.47 1.47
C GLU A 115 -0.07 -19.50 2.75
N PHE A 116 -1.16 -18.73 2.78
CA PHE A 116 -2.07 -18.70 3.90
C PHE A 116 -3.13 -19.79 3.71
N PRO A 117 -3.12 -20.85 4.52
CA PRO A 117 -4.08 -21.94 4.38
C PRO A 117 -5.54 -21.48 4.44
N ALA A 118 -6.45 -22.29 3.91
CA ALA A 118 -7.88 -22.08 4.16
C ALA A 118 -8.15 -22.03 5.67
N HIS A 119 -9.14 -21.25 6.07
CA HIS A 119 -9.54 -21.01 7.47
C HIS A 119 -8.49 -20.33 8.35
N SER A 120 -7.37 -19.84 7.76
CA SER A 120 -6.40 -19.03 8.49
C SER A 120 -6.75 -17.55 8.48
N THR A 121 -6.35 -16.85 9.55
CA THR A 121 -6.46 -15.39 9.69
C THR A 121 -5.06 -14.80 9.82
N TRP A 122 -4.80 -13.68 9.12
CA TRP A 122 -3.57 -12.92 9.30
C TRP A 122 -3.85 -11.42 9.34
N MET A 123 -2.94 -10.70 9.96
CA MET A 123 -2.97 -9.24 10.06
C MET A 123 -1.68 -8.67 9.48
N VAL A 124 -1.79 -7.55 8.81
CA VAL A 124 -0.64 -6.88 8.20
C VAL A 124 -0.87 -5.37 8.06
N PHE A 125 0.17 -4.59 8.31
CA PHE A 125 0.21 -3.18 7.94
C PHE A 125 0.53 -3.06 6.45
N THR A 126 -0.49 -3.00 5.61
CA THR A 126 -0.35 -3.00 4.15
C THR A 126 0.19 -1.70 3.60
N ASP A 127 0.15 -0.61 4.37
CA ASP A 127 0.83 0.66 4.07
C ASP A 127 2.36 0.56 4.18
N ARG A 128 2.89 -0.52 4.81
CA ARG A 128 4.32 -0.68 5.04
C ARG A 128 4.91 -1.95 4.44
N VAL A 129 4.18 -3.03 4.42
CA VAL A 129 4.66 -4.30 3.88
C VAL A 129 4.52 -4.29 2.36
N MET A 130 5.67 -4.34 1.66
CA MET A 130 5.67 -4.54 0.20
C MET A 130 5.10 -5.92 -0.10
N HIS A 131 3.92 -5.97 -0.71
CA HIS A 131 3.20 -7.21 -0.94
C HIS A 131 2.62 -7.30 -2.35
N ALA A 132 2.38 -8.53 -2.78
CA ALA A 132 1.69 -8.89 -4.00
C ALA A 132 0.74 -10.05 -3.71
N ALA A 133 -0.52 -9.97 -4.16
CA ALA A 133 -1.52 -11.00 -4.00
C ALA A 133 -1.64 -11.81 -5.29
N LEU A 134 -1.08 -13.03 -5.33
CA LEU A 134 -0.93 -13.79 -6.57
C LEU A 134 -2.13 -14.67 -6.89
N ALA A 135 -2.70 -15.33 -5.89
CA ALA A 135 -3.78 -16.29 -6.07
C ALA A 135 -4.65 -16.43 -4.82
N GLY A 136 -5.79 -17.06 -5.02
CA GLY A 136 -6.79 -17.35 -3.99
C GLY A 136 -8.08 -16.56 -4.18
N GLN A 137 -9.19 -17.14 -3.69
CA GLN A 137 -10.55 -16.59 -3.74
C GLN A 137 -11.19 -16.72 -2.37
N PHE A 138 -12.38 -16.13 -2.20
CA PHE A 138 -13.17 -16.22 -0.95
C PHE A 138 -12.47 -15.66 0.27
N LEU A 139 -11.98 -14.43 0.12
CA LEU A 139 -11.29 -13.69 1.18
C LEU A 139 -12.28 -12.75 1.89
N LEU A 140 -12.38 -12.86 3.20
CA LEU A 140 -12.95 -11.81 4.04
C LEU A 140 -11.84 -10.83 4.42
N GLU A 141 -12.16 -9.54 4.38
CA GLU A 141 -11.19 -8.49 4.62
C GLU A 141 -11.82 -7.39 5.48
N GLN A 142 -11.07 -6.93 6.48
CA GLN A 142 -11.41 -5.77 7.29
C GLN A 142 -10.22 -4.82 7.35
N THR A 143 -10.45 -3.55 7.03
CA THR A 143 -9.45 -2.48 7.11
C THR A 143 -9.69 -1.59 8.32
N PHE A 144 -8.62 -1.30 9.07
CA PHE A 144 -8.60 -0.36 10.19
C PHE A 144 -7.61 0.77 9.91
N TYR A 145 -7.98 2.00 10.28
CA TYR A 145 -7.10 3.15 10.24
C TYR A 145 -6.67 3.50 11.66
N LEU A 146 -5.37 3.52 11.89
CA LEU A 146 -4.79 3.71 13.22
C LEU A 146 -3.90 4.96 13.24
N PRO A 147 -4.02 5.84 14.27
CA PRO A 147 -3.07 6.92 14.42
C PRO A 147 -1.65 6.39 14.67
N VAL A 148 -0.65 7.08 14.14
CA VAL A 148 0.76 6.71 14.35
C VAL A 148 1.09 6.68 15.86
N ALA A 149 0.52 7.59 16.66
CA ALA A 149 0.69 7.63 18.10
C ALA A 149 0.15 6.40 18.86
N ALA A 150 -0.66 5.55 18.20
CA ALA A 150 -1.11 4.28 18.79
C ALA A 150 -0.12 3.10 18.57
N MET A 151 1.00 3.35 17.88
CA MET A 151 2.04 2.34 17.69
C MET A 151 2.95 2.23 18.91
N CYS A 152 3.43 1.02 19.20
CA CYS A 152 4.48 0.81 20.22
C CYS A 152 5.79 1.54 19.87
N ASP A 153 6.08 1.68 18.57
CA ASP A 153 7.24 2.41 18.07
C ASP A 153 6.87 3.15 16.78
N GLU A 154 6.69 4.46 16.90
CA GLU A 154 6.31 5.33 15.76
C GLU A 154 7.36 5.39 14.65
N ARG A 155 8.64 5.12 14.95
CA ARG A 155 9.74 5.15 13.97
C ARG A 155 9.51 4.21 12.80
N TYR A 156 8.73 3.14 13.02
CA TYR A 156 8.37 2.19 11.99
C TYR A 156 7.15 2.60 11.15
N ALA A 157 6.51 3.75 11.43
CA ALA A 157 5.42 4.23 10.59
C ALA A 157 5.95 4.80 9.25
N PRO A 158 5.32 4.50 8.11
CA PRO A 158 5.67 5.10 6.82
C PRO A 158 5.73 6.64 6.89
N LEU A 159 4.81 7.28 7.63
CA LEU A 159 4.83 8.72 7.85
C LEU A 159 6.19 9.18 8.41
N ARG A 160 6.66 8.59 9.52
CA ARG A 160 7.93 8.99 10.17
C ARG A 160 9.14 8.69 9.29
N ILE A 161 9.14 7.57 8.58
CA ILE A 161 10.20 7.22 7.63
C ILE A 161 10.29 8.27 6.51
N LEU A 162 9.15 8.65 5.93
CA LEU A 162 9.10 9.64 4.86
C LEU A 162 9.44 11.05 5.36
N GLU A 163 8.97 11.44 6.53
CA GLU A 163 9.35 12.73 7.15
C GLU A 163 10.86 12.85 7.38
N ALA A 164 11.50 11.76 7.81
CA ALA A 164 12.96 11.70 7.93
C ALA A 164 13.66 11.85 6.58
N LEU A 165 13.17 11.20 5.52
CA LEU A 165 13.72 11.31 4.16
C LEU A 165 13.54 12.71 3.57
N TYR A 166 12.39 13.35 3.78
CA TYR A 166 12.08 14.69 3.29
C TYR A 166 12.57 15.80 4.21
N ARG A 167 13.00 15.48 5.45
CA ARG A 167 13.41 16.43 6.50
C ARG A 167 12.35 17.52 6.78
N ARG A 168 11.08 17.14 6.75
CA ARG A 168 9.94 18.01 7.06
C ARG A 168 8.71 17.18 7.41
N GLU A 169 7.74 17.81 8.07
CA GLU A 169 6.42 17.24 8.29
C GLU A 169 5.66 17.04 6.97
N LEU A 170 4.87 15.95 6.89
CA LEU A 170 4.13 15.56 5.70
C LEU A 170 2.62 15.41 5.93
N ALA A 171 2.16 15.33 7.19
CA ALA A 171 0.75 15.23 7.56
C ALA A 171 0.39 16.17 8.72
#